data_1ebb4a717354eb22ab5b9e63ba98ab0c
#
_entry.id   1ebb4a717354eb22ab5b9e63ba98ab0c
#
_cell.length_a   1.000
_cell.length_b   1.000
_cell.length_c   1.000
_cell.angle_alpha   90.00
_cell.angle_beta   90.00
_cell.angle_gamma   90.00
#
_symmetry.space_group_name_H-M   'P 1'
#
loop_
_entity.id
_entity.type
_entity.pdbx_description
1 polymer ?
#
loop_
_entity_poly.entity_id
_entity_poly.type
_entity_poly.pdbx_seq_one_letter_code
_entity_poly.pdbx_strand_id
1 'polypeptide(L)'
;MKTNSLKNYKYTLLLLVPMVLTACSSGQSKESNEGKPGIEKRATDSLNNDNGKGGATAKGSGTGFVKPVLEQPVYQLSLPGELKPYEEVLVYPKVKGFVKKIFVDRGTKVKKGQLLAVLEAPEIAQRYQSAKSDEQKSYEDYLYSRQSYDRLKKAASKSGAVAAIELDKAWSKLRSDSAAYAAIKSNTRISDQLQQYLNLRAPFDGTVMEKNVSVGALVGENSATPLFSIVQNDRLRLTIAVPEKHSRAISKDTKASFTVSALPGKVFHASLSRNASFLQQKLRSVTAEFDVPNKDGQLGGGEYAQVKLDMRRPEPTFWLPASAVVQAQSGVFILKLENQVIKRVPVMIGTRKGALMEVFGDLNVNDQVFKKGSEELKEGERP
;
A
#
# COMPACT_ATOMS: atom_id res chain seq x y z
N MET A 1 -37.58 13.73 49.73
CA MET A 1 -39.05 13.58 49.56
C MET A 1 -39.47 14.14 48.22
N LYS A 2 -40.21 13.34 47.48
CA LYS A 2 -40.88 13.52 46.16
C LYS A 2 -40.11 13.10 44.93
N THR A 3 -40.37 11.88 44.63
CA THR A 3 -40.40 11.13 43.35
C THR A 3 -41.35 11.75 42.31
N ASN A 4 -40.97 11.67 41.03
CA ASN A 4 -41.85 11.43 39.87
C ASN A 4 -40.96 11.37 38.65
N SER A 5 -41.00 10.40 37.85
CA SER A 5 -41.93 9.50 37.19
C SER A 5 -41.49 9.42 35.71
N LEU A 6 -41.10 8.23 35.34
CA LEU A 6 -40.82 7.75 33.98
C LEU A 6 -42.04 7.92 33.04
N LYS A 7 -41.82 8.33 31.80
CA LYS A 7 -42.75 8.05 30.70
C LYS A 7 -42.00 7.44 29.55
N ASN A 8 -42.21 6.13 29.40
CA ASN A 8 -41.89 5.31 28.22
C ASN A 8 -42.79 5.74 27.05
N TYR A 9 -42.18 5.99 25.87
CA TYR A 9 -42.89 5.97 24.59
C TYR A 9 -42.34 4.82 23.75
N LYS A 10 -43.13 3.73 23.68
CA LYS A 10 -43.00 2.67 22.66
C LYS A 10 -43.63 3.16 21.38
N TYR A 11 -42.85 3.29 20.31
CA TYR A 11 -43.38 3.36 18.97
C TYR A 11 -43.17 2.02 18.28
N THR A 12 -44.25 1.32 18.08
CA THR A 12 -44.41 0.12 17.22
C THR A 12 -44.46 0.62 15.78
N LEU A 13 -43.44 0.31 14.97
CA LEU A 13 -43.46 0.58 13.53
C LEU A 13 -43.81 -0.70 12.79
N LEU A 14 -45.00 -0.67 12.16
CA LEU A 14 -45.61 -1.72 11.32
C LEU A 14 -44.86 -1.78 10.00
N LEU A 15 -44.25 -2.94 9.69
CA LEU A 15 -43.65 -3.24 8.38
C LEU A 15 -44.74 -3.70 7.41
N LEU A 16 -44.99 -2.91 6.39
CA LEU A 16 -45.75 -3.28 5.18
C LEU A 16 -44.76 -3.63 4.08
N VAL A 17 -44.74 -4.91 3.70
CA VAL A 17 -44.03 -5.46 2.55
C VAL A 17 -45.03 -5.57 1.39
N PRO A 18 -44.82 -4.96 0.23
CA PRO A 18 -45.56 -5.33 -0.97
C PRO A 18 -44.81 -6.43 -1.72
N MET A 19 -45.46 -7.57 -1.81
CA MET A 19 -45.16 -8.73 -2.65
C MET A 19 -45.55 -8.39 -4.10
N VAL A 20 -44.61 -8.30 -5.01
CA VAL A 20 -44.90 -8.23 -6.46
C VAL A 20 -44.54 -9.57 -7.07
N LEU A 21 -45.56 -10.30 -7.40
CA LEU A 21 -45.58 -11.45 -8.33
C LEU A 21 -45.57 -10.90 -9.76
N THR A 22 -44.61 -11.28 -10.59
CA THR A 22 -44.80 -11.25 -12.03
C THR A 22 -44.33 -12.55 -12.67
N ALA A 23 -45.20 -13.02 -13.51
CA ALA A 23 -45.30 -14.32 -14.14
C ALA A 23 -44.27 -14.52 -15.28
N CYS A 24 -44.01 -15.80 -15.53
CA CYS A 24 -43.42 -16.39 -16.72
C CYS A 24 -44.13 -15.98 -18.00
N SER A 25 -43.41 -15.71 -19.07
CA SER A 25 -43.85 -15.87 -20.43
C SER A 25 -42.78 -16.49 -21.28
N SER A 26 -43.04 -17.70 -21.68
CA SER A 26 -42.38 -18.48 -22.71
C SER A 26 -42.69 -17.91 -24.10
N GLY A 27 -41.67 -17.81 -24.93
CA GLY A 27 -41.78 -17.44 -26.34
C GLY A 27 -40.76 -18.17 -27.19
N GLN A 28 -41.21 -19.30 -27.75
CA GLN A 28 -40.59 -19.97 -28.89
C GLN A 28 -40.92 -19.23 -30.20
N SER A 29 -39.94 -19.13 -31.11
CA SER A 29 -40.11 -19.21 -32.57
C SER A 29 -38.74 -19.16 -33.25
N LYS A 30 -38.37 -20.21 -33.92
CA LYS A 30 -38.39 -20.59 -35.35
C LYS A 30 -37.11 -20.17 -36.07
N GLU A 31 -36.30 -21.18 -36.38
CA GLU A 31 -35.89 -21.71 -37.70
C GLU A 31 -35.94 -20.78 -38.92
N SER A 32 -34.76 -20.68 -39.58
CA SER A 32 -34.54 -20.73 -41.03
C SER A 32 -33.04 -20.82 -41.26
N ASN A 33 -32.47 -21.89 -41.66
CA ASN A 33 -32.33 -22.73 -42.84
C ASN A 33 -31.79 -21.98 -44.07
N GLU A 34 -30.82 -22.68 -44.71
CA GLU A 34 -30.15 -22.48 -46.03
C GLU A 34 -28.72 -21.88 -45.94
N GLY A 35 -27.65 -22.49 -46.40
CA GLY A 35 -27.42 -23.33 -47.50
C GLY A 35 -26.02 -23.95 -47.49
N LYS A 36 -25.93 -25.19 -47.78
CA LYS A 36 -24.78 -25.90 -48.42
C LYS A 36 -24.92 -25.74 -49.93
N PRO A 37 -23.88 -25.91 -50.81
CA PRO A 37 -23.21 -27.18 -50.96
C PRO A 37 -21.73 -27.05 -51.42
N GLY A 38 -21.04 -28.21 -51.54
CA GLY A 38 -19.83 -28.35 -52.32
C GLY A 38 -18.98 -29.56 -51.93
N ILE A 39 -19.39 -30.72 -52.44
CA ILE A 39 -18.71 -32.03 -52.41
C ILE A 39 -17.60 -31.98 -53.50
N GLU A 40 -16.42 -32.53 -53.18
CA GLU A 40 -15.73 -33.37 -54.20
C GLU A 40 -14.85 -34.46 -53.55
N LYS A 41 -15.22 -35.68 -53.90
CA LYS A 41 -14.51 -36.93 -53.66
C LYS A 41 -13.51 -37.20 -54.77
N ARG A 42 -12.42 -37.92 -54.41
CA ARG A 42 -11.81 -39.05 -55.17
C ARG A 42 -10.65 -39.56 -54.35
N ALA A 43 -10.62 -40.78 -53.78
CA ALA A 43 -10.54 -42.15 -54.35
C ALA A 43 -9.41 -42.27 -55.37
N THR A 44 -8.44 -43.10 -55.18
CA THR A 44 -8.37 -44.55 -55.24
C THR A 44 -6.94 -45.03 -54.97
N ASP A 45 -6.84 -46.10 -54.21
CA ASP A 45 -6.12 -47.35 -54.46
C ASP A 45 -4.63 -47.39 -54.80
N SER A 46 -3.90 -48.11 -53.97
CA SER A 46 -3.20 -49.34 -54.44
C SER A 46 -2.72 -50.16 -53.23
N LEU A 47 -3.21 -51.34 -53.18
CA LEU A 47 -2.70 -52.49 -52.46
C LEU A 47 -1.31 -52.89 -52.98
N ASN A 48 -0.39 -53.12 -52.06
CA ASN A 48 0.57 -54.21 -52.29
C ASN A 48 0.93 -54.89 -50.97
N ASN A 49 0.62 -56.13 -51.00
CA ASN A 49 0.86 -57.18 -50.04
C ASN A 49 2.30 -57.68 -50.26
N ASP A 50 3.13 -57.67 -49.24
CA ASP A 50 4.27 -58.60 -49.26
C ASP A 50 4.54 -59.16 -47.83
N ASN A 51 4.53 -60.45 -47.79
CA ASN A 51 4.75 -61.34 -46.67
C ASN A 51 6.26 -61.49 -46.44
N GLY A 52 6.74 -61.16 -45.23
CA GLY A 52 8.12 -61.44 -44.84
C GLY A 52 8.23 -61.69 -43.35
N LYS A 53 8.29 -62.95 -42.98
CA LYS A 53 8.66 -63.46 -41.65
C LYS A 53 10.02 -62.86 -41.20
N GLY A 54 10.13 -62.49 -39.92
CA GLY A 54 11.42 -62.53 -39.28
C GLY A 54 11.62 -61.55 -38.14
N GLY A 55 11.70 -62.04 -36.95
CA GLY A 55 12.54 -61.49 -35.91
C GLY A 55 11.89 -60.45 -34.99
N ALA A 56 11.42 -60.91 -33.87
CA ALA A 56 11.22 -60.06 -32.69
C ALA A 56 12.54 -59.47 -32.22
N THR A 57 12.89 -58.30 -32.75
CA THR A 57 13.87 -57.43 -32.11
C THR A 57 13.12 -56.46 -31.20
N ALA A 58 13.27 -56.66 -29.92
CA ALA A 58 12.88 -55.69 -28.89
C ALA A 58 13.42 -54.30 -29.29
N LYS A 59 12.52 -53.40 -29.69
CA LYS A 59 12.83 -51.99 -29.78
C LYS A 59 13.14 -51.51 -28.37
N GLY A 60 14.44 -51.47 -28.04
CA GLY A 60 14.93 -50.72 -26.92
C GLY A 60 14.48 -49.26 -27.09
N SER A 61 13.42 -48.88 -26.35
CA SER A 61 13.08 -47.48 -26.19
C SER A 61 14.30 -46.86 -25.50
N GLY A 62 14.98 -45.95 -26.19
CA GLY A 62 16.16 -45.28 -25.67
C GLY A 62 15.80 -44.51 -24.39
N THR A 63 15.88 -45.21 -23.28
CA THR A 63 15.73 -44.67 -21.91
C THR A 63 16.96 -43.87 -21.57
N GLY A 64 17.07 -42.68 -22.18
CA GLY A 64 18.15 -41.74 -21.83
C GLY A 64 17.96 -41.26 -20.41
N PHE A 65 19.07 -41.17 -19.67
CA PHE A 65 19.09 -40.59 -18.34
C PHE A 65 19.52 -39.13 -18.44
N VAL A 66 19.03 -38.31 -17.47
CA VAL A 66 19.42 -36.93 -17.26
C VAL A 66 19.73 -36.73 -15.78
N LYS A 67 20.73 -35.91 -15.48
CA LYS A 67 21.01 -35.50 -14.11
C LYS A 67 20.22 -34.25 -13.76
N PRO A 68 19.67 -34.14 -12.53
CA PRO A 68 19.05 -32.91 -12.05
C PRO A 68 20.08 -31.78 -12.06
N VAL A 69 19.69 -30.63 -12.62
CA VAL A 69 20.50 -29.41 -12.61
C VAL A 69 20.10 -28.58 -11.42
N LEU A 70 21.07 -28.24 -10.57
CA LEU A 70 20.85 -27.34 -9.44
C LEU A 70 21.10 -25.90 -9.92
N GLU A 71 20.05 -25.09 -10.05
CA GLU A 71 20.15 -23.72 -10.54
C GLU A 71 19.27 -22.79 -9.68
N GLN A 72 19.69 -21.54 -9.48
CA GLN A 72 18.83 -20.54 -8.87
C GLN A 72 17.70 -20.15 -9.84
N PRO A 73 16.45 -20.27 -9.41
CA PRO A 73 15.33 -19.90 -10.26
C PRO A 73 15.29 -18.39 -10.52
N VAL A 74 15.41 -18.03 -11.78
CA VAL A 74 15.16 -16.68 -12.29
C VAL A 74 13.94 -16.75 -13.18
N TYR A 75 12.92 -15.98 -12.86
CA TYR A 75 11.67 -15.97 -13.62
C TYR A 75 11.03 -14.59 -13.56
N GLN A 76 10.18 -14.30 -14.54
CA GLN A 76 9.42 -13.06 -14.59
C GLN A 76 8.00 -13.30 -14.08
N LEU A 77 7.58 -12.45 -13.15
CA LEU A 77 6.24 -12.48 -12.58
C LEU A 77 5.46 -11.26 -13.05
N SER A 78 4.30 -11.46 -13.66
CA SER A 78 3.42 -10.40 -14.14
C SER A 78 2.26 -10.23 -13.16
N LEU A 79 2.10 -9.02 -12.60
CA LEU A 79 1.09 -8.69 -11.60
C LEU A 79 0.47 -7.32 -11.89
N PRO A 80 -0.79 -7.12 -11.50
CA PRO A 80 -1.37 -5.78 -11.45
C PRO A 80 -0.74 -4.97 -10.32
N GLY A 81 -0.52 -3.69 -10.56
CA GLY A 81 -0.08 -2.71 -9.58
C GLY A 81 -0.89 -1.44 -9.67
N GLU A 82 -0.75 -0.59 -8.68
CA GLU A 82 -1.41 0.71 -8.57
C GLU A 82 -0.36 1.80 -8.30
N LEU A 83 -0.40 2.87 -9.06
CA LEU A 83 0.40 4.07 -8.82
C LEU A 83 -0.30 4.94 -7.78
N LYS A 84 0.31 5.12 -6.62
CA LYS A 84 -0.19 6.01 -5.57
C LYS A 84 0.64 7.29 -5.51
N PRO A 85 0.04 8.42 -5.08
CA PRO A 85 0.83 9.58 -4.71
C PRO A 85 1.89 9.21 -3.68
N TYR A 86 3.05 9.87 -3.74
CA TYR A 86 4.13 9.62 -2.77
C TYR A 86 3.70 9.99 -1.34
N GLU A 87 3.05 11.13 -1.21
CA GLU A 87 2.37 11.58 0.01
C GLU A 87 0.98 12.09 -0.34
N GLU A 88 0.03 11.84 0.53
CA GLU A 88 -1.33 12.35 0.49
C GLU A 88 -1.72 12.82 1.88
N VAL A 89 -2.33 14.00 1.96
CA VAL A 89 -2.85 14.53 3.21
C VAL A 89 -4.23 15.12 3.03
N LEU A 90 -5.09 14.79 3.96
CA LEU A 90 -6.41 15.39 4.11
C LEU A 90 -6.31 16.52 5.13
N VAL A 91 -6.53 17.76 4.68
CA VAL A 91 -6.39 18.96 5.51
C VAL A 91 -7.72 19.26 6.18
N TYR A 92 -7.73 19.13 7.50
CA TYR A 92 -8.87 19.47 8.36
C TYR A 92 -8.63 20.76 9.12
N PRO A 93 -9.68 21.53 9.45
CA PRO A 93 -9.55 22.69 10.32
C PRO A 93 -9.30 22.23 11.77
N LYS A 94 -8.39 22.89 12.46
CA LYS A 94 -8.06 22.61 13.88
C LYS A 94 -8.89 23.44 14.86
N VAL A 95 -9.64 24.41 14.34
CA VAL A 95 -10.50 25.31 15.12
C VAL A 95 -11.79 25.59 14.36
N LYS A 96 -12.85 25.90 15.07
CA LYS A 96 -14.13 26.31 14.50
C LYS A 96 -14.04 27.75 13.97
N GLY A 97 -14.60 28.00 12.79
CA GLY A 97 -14.67 29.33 12.19
C GLY A 97 -15.37 29.33 10.86
N PHE A 98 -15.61 30.53 10.31
CA PHE A 98 -16.12 30.70 8.97
C PHE A 98 -14.97 30.83 7.96
N VAL A 99 -15.11 30.27 6.78
CA VAL A 99 -14.12 30.43 5.72
C VAL A 99 -14.20 31.84 5.16
N LYS A 100 -13.21 32.67 5.47
CA LYS A 100 -13.12 34.06 5.01
C LYS A 100 -12.63 34.17 3.57
N LYS A 101 -11.57 33.42 3.23
CA LYS A 101 -10.94 33.48 1.92
C LYS A 101 -10.25 32.17 1.58
N ILE A 102 -10.30 31.78 0.32
CA ILE A 102 -9.60 30.63 -0.25
C ILE A 102 -8.64 31.14 -1.33
N PHE A 103 -7.40 30.63 -1.34
CA PHE A 103 -6.31 31.09 -2.22
C PHE A 103 -5.95 30.07 -3.29
N VAL A 104 -6.51 28.85 -3.21
CA VAL A 104 -6.19 27.73 -4.09
C VAL A 104 -7.45 27.07 -4.62
N ASP A 105 -7.31 26.39 -5.75
CA ASP A 105 -8.38 25.56 -6.33
C ASP A 105 -7.84 24.18 -6.72
N ARG A 106 -8.73 23.28 -7.17
CA ARG A 106 -8.32 21.97 -7.71
C ARG A 106 -7.27 22.15 -8.80
N GLY A 107 -6.24 21.30 -8.80
CA GLY A 107 -5.14 21.37 -9.74
C GLY A 107 -4.08 22.42 -9.42
N THR A 108 -4.28 23.28 -8.41
CA THR A 108 -3.29 24.28 -8.02
C THR A 108 -2.06 23.61 -7.39
N LYS A 109 -0.87 23.89 -7.91
CA LYS A 109 0.40 23.49 -7.28
C LYS A 109 0.68 24.40 -6.09
N VAL A 110 1.01 23.79 -4.95
CA VAL A 110 1.28 24.49 -3.69
C VAL A 110 2.64 24.10 -3.14
N LYS A 111 3.27 25.05 -2.43
CA LYS A 111 4.53 24.83 -1.71
C LYS A 111 4.27 24.62 -0.21
N LYS A 112 5.14 23.91 0.46
CA LYS A 112 5.13 23.77 1.93
C LYS A 112 5.01 25.13 2.62
N GLY A 113 4.05 25.25 3.54
CA GLY A 113 3.76 26.49 4.26
C GLY A 113 2.90 27.49 3.48
N GLN A 114 2.61 27.28 2.20
CA GLN A 114 1.73 28.15 1.41
C GLN A 114 0.33 28.20 2.02
N LEU A 115 -0.26 29.41 2.07
CA LEU A 115 -1.59 29.64 2.59
C LEU A 115 -2.64 29.08 1.62
N LEU A 116 -3.50 28.22 2.10
CA LEU A 116 -4.61 27.61 1.35
C LEU A 116 -5.91 28.34 1.55
N ALA A 117 -6.23 28.61 2.82
CA ALA A 117 -7.43 29.33 3.21
C ALA A 117 -7.21 30.06 4.53
N VAL A 118 -8.01 31.09 4.77
CA VAL A 118 -8.10 31.82 6.04
C VAL A 118 -9.49 31.63 6.60
N LEU A 119 -9.53 31.22 7.85
CA LEU A 119 -10.76 31.16 8.64
C LEU A 119 -10.93 32.45 9.44
N GLU A 120 -12.16 32.81 9.74
CA GLU A 120 -12.53 33.90 10.61
C GLU A 120 -13.29 33.36 11.84
N ALA A 121 -12.73 33.66 13.02
CA ALA A 121 -13.33 33.34 14.30
C ALA A 121 -13.07 34.53 15.25
N PRO A 122 -14.02 35.49 15.34
CA PRO A 122 -13.85 36.69 16.16
C PRO A 122 -13.53 36.41 17.62
N GLU A 123 -14.09 35.33 18.16
CA GLU A 123 -13.86 34.92 19.55
C GLU A 123 -12.39 34.56 19.81
N ILE A 124 -11.73 33.89 18.86
CA ILE A 124 -10.32 33.54 18.96
C ILE A 124 -9.46 34.78 18.89
N ALA A 125 -9.78 35.71 17.97
CA ALA A 125 -9.05 36.95 17.83
C ALA A 125 -9.17 37.84 19.09
N GLN A 126 -10.37 37.97 19.67
CA GLN A 126 -10.60 38.70 20.93
C GLN A 126 -9.87 38.06 22.08
N ARG A 127 -9.92 36.73 22.23
CA ARG A 127 -9.21 35.98 23.28
C ARG A 127 -7.69 36.21 23.19
N TYR A 128 -7.12 36.19 22.00
CA TYR A 128 -5.69 36.50 21.83
C TYR A 128 -5.36 37.93 22.26
N GLN A 129 -6.19 38.91 21.85
CA GLN A 129 -5.97 40.32 22.20
C GLN A 129 -6.07 40.53 23.73
N SER A 130 -7.03 39.92 24.40
CA SER A 130 -7.12 39.96 25.87
C SER A 130 -5.89 39.36 26.53
N ALA A 131 -5.49 38.13 26.12
CA ALA A 131 -4.31 37.47 26.68
C ALA A 131 -3.04 38.30 26.50
N LYS A 132 -2.88 38.98 25.35
CA LYS A 132 -1.74 39.89 25.06
C LYS A 132 -1.76 41.10 25.98
N SER A 133 -2.93 41.68 26.26
CA SER A 133 -3.06 42.81 27.19
C SER A 133 -2.71 42.40 28.64
N ASP A 134 -3.15 41.21 29.07
CA ASP A 134 -2.81 40.65 30.36
C ASP A 134 -1.32 40.33 30.50
N GLU A 135 -0.69 39.83 29.43
CA GLU A 135 0.76 39.63 29.41
C GLU A 135 1.53 40.96 29.58
N GLN A 136 1.10 41.99 28.86
CA GLN A 136 1.73 43.30 28.96
C GLN A 136 1.63 43.85 30.38
N LYS A 137 0.44 43.79 31.01
CA LYS A 137 0.24 44.21 32.39
C LYS A 137 1.17 43.47 33.35
N SER A 138 1.20 42.15 33.28
CA SER A 138 2.06 41.31 34.12
C SER A 138 3.54 41.55 33.90
N TYR A 139 3.94 41.90 32.70
CA TYR A 139 5.30 42.29 32.37
C TYR A 139 5.71 43.59 33.02
N GLU A 140 4.83 44.59 33.07
CA GLU A 140 5.09 45.87 33.77
C GLU A 140 5.21 45.65 35.28
N ASP A 141 4.33 44.80 35.89
CA ASP A 141 4.44 44.47 37.32
C ASP A 141 5.77 43.77 37.63
N TYR A 142 6.22 42.87 36.78
CA TYR A 142 7.53 42.22 36.89
C TYR A 142 8.68 43.22 36.76
N LEU A 143 8.63 44.15 35.80
CA LEU A 143 9.65 45.19 35.63
C LEU A 143 9.72 46.11 36.84
N TYR A 144 8.59 46.51 37.40
CA TYR A 144 8.53 47.32 38.59
C TYR A 144 9.18 46.62 39.80
N SER A 145 8.80 45.36 40.06
CA SER A 145 9.36 44.60 41.19
C SER A 145 10.86 44.33 40.99
N ARG A 146 11.32 44.10 39.78
CA ARG A 146 12.73 43.94 39.45
C ARG A 146 13.51 45.22 39.74
N GLN A 147 13.05 46.37 39.22
CA GLN A 147 13.69 47.64 39.46
C GLN A 147 13.70 48.04 40.96
N SER A 148 12.63 47.73 41.68
CA SER A 148 12.55 47.96 43.12
C SER A 148 13.57 47.11 43.87
N TYR A 149 13.64 45.82 43.60
CA TYR A 149 14.66 44.92 44.17
C TYR A 149 16.08 45.37 43.86
N ASP A 150 16.39 45.72 42.59
CA ASP A 150 17.72 46.18 42.16
C ASP A 150 18.14 47.47 42.89
N ARG A 151 17.21 48.41 43.10
CA ARG A 151 17.46 49.64 43.88
C ARG A 151 17.73 49.34 45.34
N LEU A 152 16.90 48.50 46.00
CA LEU A 152 17.08 48.09 47.39
C LEU A 152 18.40 47.31 47.57
N LYS A 153 18.73 46.42 46.67
CA LYS A 153 19.98 45.66 46.68
C LYS A 153 21.20 46.60 46.59
N LYS A 154 21.18 47.63 45.73
CA LYS A 154 22.21 48.66 45.64
C LYS A 154 22.29 49.50 46.91
N ALA A 155 21.17 49.85 47.52
CA ALA A 155 21.15 50.56 48.79
C ALA A 155 21.68 49.72 49.95
N ALA A 156 21.30 48.42 50.02
CA ALA A 156 21.80 47.49 51.02
C ALA A 156 23.29 47.21 51.01
N SER A 157 23.96 47.46 49.85
CA SER A 157 25.43 47.39 49.76
C SER A 157 26.15 48.47 50.54
N LYS A 158 25.42 49.51 50.96
CA LYS A 158 25.92 50.54 51.86
C LYS A 158 25.51 50.20 53.30
N SER A 159 26.47 50.12 54.22
CA SER A 159 26.26 49.67 55.59
C SER A 159 25.10 50.43 56.28
N GLY A 160 24.14 49.69 56.85
CA GLY A 160 23.01 50.23 57.66
C GLY A 160 21.86 50.88 56.88
N ALA A 161 21.89 50.92 55.55
CA ALA A 161 20.93 51.72 54.76
C ALA A 161 19.56 50.99 54.52
N VAL A 162 19.50 49.67 54.62
CA VAL A 162 18.29 48.89 54.39
C VAL A 162 18.23 47.69 55.34
N ALA A 163 17.07 47.45 55.95
CA ALA A 163 16.84 46.27 56.78
C ALA A 163 16.78 44.99 55.92
N ALA A 164 17.39 43.91 56.39
CA ALA A 164 17.45 42.63 55.65
C ALA A 164 16.03 42.13 55.28
N ILE A 165 15.06 42.30 56.16
CA ILE A 165 13.66 41.91 55.91
C ILE A 165 13.02 42.60 54.70
N GLU A 166 13.39 43.87 54.44
CA GLU A 166 12.87 44.63 53.29
C GLU A 166 13.47 44.12 51.97
N LEU A 167 14.74 43.73 51.97
CA LEU A 167 15.38 43.13 50.82
C LEU A 167 14.75 41.74 50.50
N ASP A 168 14.47 40.91 51.55
CA ASP A 168 13.84 39.62 51.40
C ASP A 168 12.40 39.75 50.89
N LYS A 169 11.66 40.75 51.34
CA LYS A 169 10.29 41.02 50.82
C LYS A 169 10.37 41.42 49.33
N ALA A 170 11.27 42.32 48.97
CA ALA A 170 11.43 42.72 47.56
C ALA A 170 11.86 41.56 46.66
N TRP A 171 12.77 40.70 47.16
CA TRP A 171 13.14 39.46 46.48
C TRP A 171 11.99 38.52 46.28
N SER A 172 11.20 38.25 47.31
CA SER A 172 10.03 37.38 47.26
C SER A 172 8.95 37.92 46.30
N LYS A 173 8.74 39.25 46.29
CA LYS A 173 7.84 39.93 45.36
C LYS A 173 8.31 39.77 43.92
N LEU A 174 9.62 40.01 43.64
CA LEU A 174 10.20 39.83 42.33
C LEU A 174 10.01 38.36 41.82
N ARG A 175 10.28 37.37 42.67
CA ARG A 175 10.09 35.98 42.31
C ARG A 175 8.62 35.64 41.99
N SER A 176 7.69 36.19 42.81
CA SER A 176 6.25 36.01 42.59
C SER A 176 5.81 36.61 41.24
N ASP A 177 6.20 37.86 40.96
CA ASP A 177 5.79 38.55 39.74
C ASP A 177 6.48 37.94 38.49
N SER A 178 7.71 37.46 38.63
CA SER A 178 8.40 36.74 37.57
C SER A 178 7.67 35.42 37.21
N ALA A 179 7.19 34.68 38.23
CA ALA A 179 6.43 33.46 38.04
C ALA A 179 5.04 33.75 37.43
N ALA A 180 4.37 34.82 37.90
CA ALA A 180 3.08 35.26 37.36
C ALA A 180 3.21 35.66 35.86
N TYR A 181 4.22 36.45 35.51
CA TYR A 181 4.50 36.80 34.13
C TYR A 181 4.76 35.57 33.25
N ALA A 182 5.56 34.62 33.73
CA ALA A 182 5.84 33.40 32.99
C ALA A 182 4.56 32.56 32.72
N ALA A 183 3.67 32.48 33.69
CA ALA A 183 2.40 31.78 33.55
C ALA A 183 1.46 32.45 32.54
N ILE A 184 1.31 33.79 32.63
CA ILE A 184 0.47 34.56 31.69
C ILE A 184 1.04 34.50 30.26
N LYS A 185 2.35 34.66 30.12
CA LYS A 185 3.02 34.52 28.83
C LYS A 185 2.76 33.14 28.16
N SER A 186 2.72 32.08 28.97
CA SER A 186 2.37 30.75 28.45
C SER A 186 0.92 30.70 27.97
N ASN A 187 -0.02 31.36 28.66
CA ASN A 187 -1.42 31.46 28.24
C ASN A 187 -1.58 32.26 26.93
N THR A 188 -0.81 33.37 26.77
CA THR A 188 -0.78 34.14 25.53
C THR A 188 -0.29 33.29 24.35
N ARG A 189 0.74 32.44 24.55
CA ARG A 189 1.22 31.54 23.51
C ARG A 189 0.16 30.53 23.07
N ILE A 190 -0.65 30.02 24.01
CA ILE A 190 -1.77 29.12 23.67
C ILE A 190 -2.78 29.86 22.78
N SER A 191 -3.14 31.09 23.17
CA SER A 191 -4.10 31.91 22.40
C SER A 191 -3.55 32.29 21.01
N ASP A 192 -2.28 32.60 20.90
CA ASP A 192 -1.57 32.83 19.62
C ASP A 192 -1.60 31.58 18.71
N GLN A 193 -1.34 30.41 19.30
CA GLN A 193 -1.39 29.15 18.54
C GLN A 193 -2.80 28.88 17.98
N LEU A 194 -3.86 29.17 18.74
CA LEU A 194 -5.24 29.05 18.25
C LEU A 194 -5.50 30.03 17.09
N GLN A 195 -4.98 31.26 17.18
CA GLN A 195 -5.07 32.25 16.11
C GLN A 195 -4.31 31.80 14.83
N GLN A 196 -3.13 31.20 15.00
CA GLN A 196 -2.38 30.65 13.88
C GLN A 196 -3.13 29.52 13.16
N TYR A 197 -3.93 28.73 13.86
CA TYR A 197 -4.74 27.67 13.27
C TYR A 197 -5.88 28.17 12.37
N LEU A 198 -6.21 29.47 12.41
CA LEU A 198 -7.10 30.11 11.45
C LEU A 198 -6.49 30.18 10.03
N ASN A 199 -5.19 30.07 9.91
CA ASN A 199 -4.47 30.09 8.65
C ASN A 199 -4.13 28.64 8.22
N LEU A 200 -4.92 28.08 7.31
CA LEU A 200 -4.66 26.75 6.78
C LEU A 200 -3.52 26.79 5.79
N ARG A 201 -2.49 25.98 6.01
CA ARG A 201 -1.28 25.94 5.18
C ARG A 201 -0.99 24.53 4.69
N ALA A 202 -0.35 24.44 3.51
CA ALA A 202 0.10 23.19 2.94
C ALA A 202 1.24 22.57 3.80
N PRO A 203 1.18 21.28 4.15
CA PRO A 203 2.21 20.62 4.96
C PRO A 203 3.47 20.26 4.16
N PHE A 204 3.33 20.05 2.85
CA PHE A 204 4.41 19.70 1.90
C PHE A 204 4.14 20.31 0.52
N ASP A 205 5.11 20.18 -0.39
CA ASP A 205 4.98 20.60 -1.79
C ASP A 205 4.12 19.59 -2.55
N GLY A 206 3.05 20.04 -3.20
CA GLY A 206 2.12 19.14 -3.87
C GLY A 206 1.11 19.86 -4.76
N THR A 207 0.06 19.13 -5.12
CA THR A 207 -1.07 19.63 -5.90
C THR A 207 -2.36 19.41 -5.12
N VAL A 208 -3.24 20.40 -5.12
CA VAL A 208 -4.57 20.29 -4.53
C VAL A 208 -5.41 19.37 -5.41
N MET A 209 -5.75 18.18 -4.90
CA MET A 209 -6.57 17.19 -5.59
C MET A 209 -8.06 17.51 -5.41
N GLU A 210 -8.46 17.82 -4.17
CA GLU A 210 -9.84 18.14 -3.85
C GLU A 210 -9.95 19.42 -3.03
N LYS A 211 -11.03 20.17 -3.27
CA LYS A 211 -11.48 21.31 -2.50
C LYS A 211 -12.95 21.10 -2.15
N ASN A 212 -13.22 20.83 -0.88
CA ASN A 212 -14.55 20.48 -0.38
C ASN A 212 -15.12 21.59 0.50
N VAL A 213 -14.74 22.85 0.23
CA VAL A 213 -15.12 24.00 1.03
C VAL A 213 -15.35 25.22 0.14
N SER A 214 -16.30 26.08 0.56
CA SER A 214 -16.62 27.35 -0.07
C SER A 214 -16.45 28.51 0.91
N VAL A 215 -16.23 29.72 0.38
CA VAL A 215 -16.21 30.94 1.20
C VAL A 215 -17.55 31.12 1.89
N GLY A 216 -17.52 31.50 3.17
CA GLY A 216 -18.69 31.64 4.03
C GLY A 216 -19.13 30.34 4.74
N ALA A 217 -18.57 29.19 4.39
CA ALA A 217 -18.89 27.93 5.06
C ALA A 217 -18.39 27.93 6.50
N LEU A 218 -19.21 27.40 7.45
CA LEU A 218 -18.80 27.12 8.80
C LEU A 218 -18.08 25.78 8.86
N VAL A 219 -16.88 25.77 9.40
CA VAL A 219 -16.04 24.59 9.54
C VAL A 219 -15.56 24.44 10.99
N GLY A 220 -15.15 23.24 11.41
CA GLY A 220 -14.73 23.01 12.79
C GLY A 220 -14.01 21.67 12.98
N GLU A 221 -13.51 21.41 14.18
CA GLU A 221 -12.75 20.22 14.55
C GLU A 221 -13.48 18.89 14.27
N ASN A 222 -14.80 18.88 14.33
CA ASN A 222 -15.64 17.70 14.09
C ASN A 222 -16.16 17.60 12.66
N SER A 223 -15.55 18.33 11.70
CA SER A 223 -15.92 18.22 10.30
C SER A 223 -15.55 16.82 9.78
N ALA A 224 -16.55 16.04 9.38
CA ALA A 224 -16.34 14.71 8.81
C ALA A 224 -15.62 14.78 7.43
N THR A 225 -15.69 15.92 6.74
CA THR A 225 -15.12 16.13 5.41
C THR A 225 -13.87 17.01 5.49
N PRO A 226 -12.75 16.59 4.89
CA PRO A 226 -11.55 17.42 4.79
C PRO A 226 -11.83 18.65 3.93
N LEU A 227 -11.20 19.79 4.24
CA LEU A 227 -11.33 21.00 3.44
C LEU A 227 -10.58 20.89 2.12
N PHE A 228 -9.38 20.32 2.16
CA PHE A 228 -8.55 20.06 0.99
C PHE A 228 -7.95 18.67 1.06
N SER A 229 -7.74 18.04 -0.10
CA SER A 229 -6.82 16.91 -0.28
C SER A 229 -5.62 17.41 -1.08
N ILE A 230 -4.43 17.18 -0.57
CA ILE A 230 -3.17 17.57 -1.22
C ILE A 230 -2.34 16.31 -1.45
N VAL A 231 -1.86 16.14 -2.67
CA VAL A 231 -1.07 14.98 -3.10
C VAL A 231 0.28 15.41 -3.67
N GLN A 232 1.30 14.60 -3.42
CA GLN A 232 2.61 14.76 -4.03
C GLN A 232 2.71 13.82 -5.23
N ASN A 233 2.70 14.37 -6.47
CA ASN A 233 2.70 13.63 -7.72
C ASN A 233 3.99 13.75 -8.55
N ASP A 234 4.96 14.56 -8.15
CA ASP A 234 6.30 14.63 -8.76
C ASP A 234 7.11 13.33 -8.57
N ARG A 235 6.66 12.52 -7.63
CA ARG A 235 7.11 11.20 -7.30
C ARG A 235 5.88 10.35 -6.97
N LEU A 236 5.85 9.15 -7.50
CA LEU A 236 4.76 8.21 -7.25
C LEU A 236 5.30 6.94 -6.59
N ARG A 237 4.41 6.18 -6.03
CA ARG A 237 4.68 4.88 -5.42
C ARG A 237 3.88 3.81 -6.14
N LEU A 238 4.58 2.92 -6.85
CA LEU A 238 3.96 1.76 -7.45
C LEU A 238 3.82 0.68 -6.38
N THR A 239 2.59 0.34 -6.05
CA THR A 239 2.25 -0.66 -5.03
C THR A 239 1.77 -1.94 -5.69
N ILE A 240 2.34 -3.08 -5.31
CA ILE A 240 2.07 -4.39 -5.89
C ILE A 240 1.81 -5.40 -4.77
N ALA A 241 0.78 -6.21 -4.92
CA ALA A 241 0.50 -7.34 -4.04
C ALA A 241 1.16 -8.61 -4.59
N VAL A 242 2.28 -9.02 -4.01
CA VAL A 242 3.03 -10.22 -4.44
C VAL A 242 2.54 -11.43 -3.66
N PRO A 243 2.05 -12.51 -4.33
CA PRO A 243 1.58 -13.72 -3.66
C PRO A 243 2.65 -14.35 -2.76
N GLU A 244 2.22 -14.96 -1.66
CA GLU A 244 3.09 -15.56 -0.63
C GLU A 244 4.17 -16.47 -1.21
N LYS A 245 3.83 -17.33 -2.17
CA LYS A 245 4.76 -18.29 -2.82
C LYS A 245 5.97 -17.60 -3.48
N HIS A 246 5.87 -16.30 -3.80
CA HIS A 246 6.93 -15.52 -4.42
C HIS A 246 7.59 -14.53 -3.46
N SER A 247 7.10 -14.40 -2.23
CA SER A 247 7.54 -13.38 -1.27
C SER A 247 9.04 -13.46 -0.94
N ARG A 248 9.59 -14.69 -0.83
CA ARG A 248 11.02 -14.92 -0.56
C ARG A 248 11.95 -14.58 -1.72
N ALA A 249 11.41 -14.43 -2.93
CA ALA A 249 12.18 -14.04 -4.12
C ALA A 249 12.31 -12.52 -4.28
N ILE A 250 11.64 -11.73 -3.41
CA ILE A 250 11.78 -10.27 -3.39
C ILE A 250 13.06 -9.93 -2.63
N SER A 251 13.98 -9.27 -3.29
CA SER A 251 15.22 -8.74 -2.72
C SER A 251 15.33 -7.24 -2.99
N LYS A 252 16.30 -6.57 -2.37
CA LYS A 252 16.57 -5.15 -2.62
C LYS A 252 16.92 -4.84 -4.07
N ASP A 253 17.43 -5.84 -4.80
CA ASP A 253 17.81 -5.72 -6.21
C ASP A 253 16.66 -6.02 -7.17
N THR A 254 15.46 -6.33 -6.66
CA THR A 254 14.29 -6.60 -7.49
C THR A 254 13.90 -5.35 -8.26
N LYS A 255 13.91 -5.46 -9.60
CA LYS A 255 13.51 -4.41 -10.53
C LYS A 255 12.11 -4.69 -11.03
N ALA A 256 11.34 -3.62 -11.18
CA ALA A 256 10.03 -3.64 -11.79
C ALA A 256 10.08 -2.90 -13.13
N SER A 257 9.53 -3.50 -14.18
CA SER A 257 9.14 -2.79 -15.39
C SER A 257 7.62 -2.79 -15.48
N PHE A 258 7.03 -1.66 -15.86
CA PHE A 258 5.58 -1.57 -15.91
C PHE A 258 5.10 -0.70 -17.06
N THR A 259 3.86 -0.94 -17.46
CA THR A 259 3.12 -0.17 -18.46
C THR A 259 1.81 0.31 -17.83
N VAL A 260 1.34 1.48 -18.27
CA VAL A 260 0.05 2.06 -17.88
C VAL A 260 -0.84 2.18 -19.12
N SER A 261 -2.14 2.01 -18.95
CA SER A 261 -3.09 2.06 -20.07
C SER A 261 -3.18 3.45 -20.71
N ALA A 262 -2.91 4.50 -19.92
CA ALA A 262 -2.92 5.89 -20.40
C ALA A 262 -1.80 6.20 -21.40
N LEU A 263 -0.69 5.42 -21.39
CA LEU A 263 0.49 5.61 -22.27
C LEU A 263 0.85 4.29 -22.96
N PRO A 264 0.09 3.86 -23.98
CA PRO A 264 0.32 2.59 -24.68
C PRO A 264 1.72 2.52 -25.28
N GLY A 265 2.39 1.38 -25.11
CA GLY A 265 3.73 1.13 -25.67
C GLY A 265 4.90 1.73 -24.90
N LYS A 266 4.65 2.58 -23.89
CA LYS A 266 5.69 3.13 -23.03
C LYS A 266 5.95 2.24 -21.83
N VAL A 267 7.21 1.82 -21.65
CA VAL A 267 7.66 1.00 -20.52
C VAL A 267 8.40 1.89 -19.54
N PHE A 268 8.01 1.83 -18.29
CA PHE A 268 8.64 2.51 -17.17
C PHE A 268 9.40 1.52 -16.30
N HIS A 269 10.41 2.00 -15.59
CA HIS A 269 11.22 1.20 -14.70
C HIS A 269 11.19 1.79 -13.28
N ALA A 270 11.14 0.91 -12.29
CA ALA A 270 11.16 1.28 -10.89
C ALA A 270 12.02 0.32 -10.07
N SER A 271 12.64 0.83 -9.02
CA SER A 271 13.43 0.06 -8.09
C SER A 271 12.67 -0.13 -6.78
N LEU A 272 12.82 -1.31 -6.17
CA LEU A 272 12.18 -1.61 -4.89
C LEU A 272 12.64 -0.61 -3.83
N SER A 273 11.70 0.07 -3.20
CA SER A 273 11.97 1.00 -2.10
C SER A 273 11.62 0.40 -0.74
N ARG A 274 10.54 -0.35 -0.68
CA ARG A 274 10.03 -0.96 0.55
C ARG A 274 9.37 -2.30 0.24
N ASN A 275 9.54 -3.22 1.17
CA ASN A 275 8.86 -4.50 1.18
C ASN A 275 8.23 -4.68 2.56
N ALA A 276 6.91 -4.84 2.61
CA ALA A 276 6.23 -5.14 3.85
C ALA A 276 6.64 -6.55 4.29
N SER A 277 7.32 -6.66 5.43
CA SER A 277 7.72 -7.96 6.00
C SER A 277 6.53 -8.78 6.52
N PHE A 278 5.31 -8.25 6.43
CA PHE A 278 4.08 -8.88 6.91
C PHE A 278 3.21 -9.33 5.77
N LEU A 279 2.71 -10.56 5.89
CA LEU A 279 1.73 -11.13 4.99
C LEU A 279 0.34 -10.55 5.30
N GLN A 280 -0.30 -9.99 4.31
CA GLN A 280 -1.70 -9.57 4.40
C GLN A 280 -2.59 -10.81 4.39
N GLN A 281 -3.11 -11.21 5.55
CA GLN A 281 -3.82 -12.49 5.75
C GLN A 281 -5.03 -12.67 4.81
N LYS A 282 -5.78 -11.60 4.55
CA LYS A 282 -6.96 -11.65 3.66
C LYS A 282 -6.60 -11.94 2.20
N LEU A 283 -5.47 -11.43 1.72
CA LEU A 283 -5.04 -11.54 0.32
C LEU A 283 -3.93 -12.59 0.13
N ARG A 284 -3.37 -13.15 1.20
CA ARG A 284 -2.19 -14.02 1.19
C ARG A 284 -1.08 -13.47 0.30
N SER A 285 -0.80 -12.20 0.47
CA SER A 285 0.18 -11.46 -0.33
C SER A 285 1.04 -10.55 0.54
N VAL A 286 2.22 -10.24 0.05
CA VAL A 286 3.15 -9.25 0.62
C VAL A 286 3.11 -8.01 -0.27
N THR A 287 2.96 -6.84 0.34
CA THR A 287 2.99 -5.58 -0.39
C THR A 287 4.42 -5.18 -0.68
N ALA A 288 4.75 -5.02 -1.95
CA ALA A 288 6.00 -4.43 -2.43
C ALA A 288 5.74 -3.04 -3.00
N GLU A 289 6.56 -2.07 -2.60
CA GLU A 289 6.46 -0.68 -3.04
C GLU A 289 7.73 -0.27 -3.78
N PHE A 290 7.54 0.37 -4.93
CA PHE A 290 8.61 0.85 -5.79
C PHE A 290 8.45 2.35 -6.00
N ASP A 291 9.54 3.10 -5.83
CA ASP A 291 9.53 4.53 -6.07
C ASP A 291 9.65 4.82 -7.56
N VAL A 292 8.74 5.64 -8.07
CA VAL A 292 8.65 6.03 -9.48
C VAL A 292 8.84 7.55 -9.59
N PRO A 293 9.95 8.04 -10.16
CA PRO A 293 10.11 9.46 -10.46
C PRO A 293 9.07 9.91 -11.50
N ASN A 294 8.41 11.04 -11.25
CA ASN A 294 7.37 11.58 -12.14
C ASN A 294 7.48 13.12 -12.26
N LYS A 295 8.71 13.62 -12.41
CA LYS A 295 8.97 15.07 -12.51
C LYS A 295 8.25 15.72 -13.69
N ASP A 296 8.07 14.96 -14.78
CA ASP A 296 7.42 15.42 -16.01
C ASP A 296 5.89 15.37 -15.91
N GLY A 297 5.34 14.81 -14.82
CA GLY A 297 3.91 14.72 -14.59
C GLY A 297 3.15 13.82 -15.60
N GLN A 298 3.85 12.88 -16.25
CA GLN A 298 3.24 12.02 -17.28
C GLN A 298 2.36 10.91 -16.69
N LEU A 299 2.63 10.52 -15.46
CA LEU A 299 1.89 9.49 -14.74
C LEU A 299 0.95 10.13 -13.72
N GLY A 300 -0.27 9.60 -13.62
CA GLY A 300 -1.25 10.02 -12.62
C GLY A 300 -1.25 9.13 -11.39
N GLY A 301 -1.43 9.72 -10.21
CA GLY A 301 -1.79 8.95 -9.02
C GLY A 301 -3.16 8.30 -9.20
N GLY A 302 -3.32 7.04 -8.80
CA GLY A 302 -4.54 6.24 -8.99
C GLY A 302 -4.57 5.42 -10.29
N GLU A 303 -3.57 5.54 -11.17
CA GLU A 303 -3.50 4.73 -12.37
C GLU A 303 -3.13 3.27 -12.08
N TYR A 304 -3.77 2.33 -12.79
CA TYR A 304 -3.38 0.93 -12.76
C TYR A 304 -2.24 0.66 -13.71
N ALA A 305 -1.31 -0.18 -13.26
CA ALA A 305 -0.15 -0.58 -14.01
C ALA A 305 -0.09 -2.10 -14.16
N GLN A 306 0.31 -2.57 -15.35
CA GLN A 306 0.71 -3.95 -15.56
C GLN A 306 2.21 -4.07 -15.30
N VAL A 307 2.57 -4.77 -14.24
CA VAL A 307 3.95 -4.83 -13.74
C VAL A 307 4.57 -6.18 -14.01
N LYS A 308 5.81 -6.17 -14.48
CA LYS A 308 6.67 -7.34 -14.64
C LYS A 308 7.83 -7.21 -13.66
N LEU A 309 7.94 -8.17 -12.76
CA LEU A 309 8.99 -8.28 -11.75
C LEU A 309 10.00 -9.34 -12.18
N ASP A 310 11.28 -8.98 -12.19
CA ASP A 310 12.36 -9.95 -12.35
C ASP A 310 12.68 -10.55 -10.97
N MET A 311 12.27 -11.80 -10.79
CA MET A 311 12.32 -12.50 -9.51
C MET A 311 13.48 -13.49 -9.50
N ARG A 312 14.20 -13.56 -8.37
CA ARG A 312 15.28 -14.51 -8.13
C ARG A 312 15.10 -15.14 -6.75
N ARG A 313 14.92 -16.45 -6.69
CA ARG A 313 14.91 -17.12 -5.38
C ARG A 313 16.32 -17.22 -4.81
N PRO A 314 16.49 -17.04 -3.48
CA PRO A 314 17.79 -17.13 -2.85
C PRO A 314 18.35 -18.56 -2.86
N GLU A 315 17.50 -19.56 -2.74
CA GLU A 315 17.88 -20.97 -2.68
C GLU A 315 17.82 -21.60 -4.07
N PRO A 316 18.88 -22.35 -4.48
CA PRO A 316 18.87 -23.10 -5.71
C PRO A 316 17.89 -24.28 -5.61
N THR A 317 17.29 -24.65 -6.73
CA THR A 317 16.33 -25.74 -6.84
C THR A 317 16.71 -26.68 -7.97
N PHE A 318 16.16 -27.91 -7.96
CA PHE A 318 16.44 -28.88 -9.01
C PHE A 318 15.59 -28.63 -10.24
N TRP A 319 16.22 -28.72 -11.39
CA TRP A 319 15.59 -28.56 -12.70
C TRP A 319 15.75 -29.83 -13.52
N LEU A 320 14.65 -30.31 -14.08
CA LEU A 320 14.59 -31.47 -14.96
C LEU A 320 13.85 -31.11 -16.26
N PRO A 321 14.09 -31.83 -17.36
CA PRO A 321 13.22 -31.73 -18.51
C PRO A 321 11.78 -32.01 -18.14
N ALA A 322 10.83 -31.23 -18.67
CA ALA A 322 9.41 -31.41 -18.36
C ALA A 322 8.91 -32.82 -18.72
N SER A 323 9.55 -33.48 -19.71
CA SER A 323 9.28 -34.87 -20.10
C SER A 323 9.68 -35.91 -19.05
N ALA A 324 10.56 -35.56 -18.10
CA ALA A 324 10.97 -36.46 -17.02
C ALA A 324 9.98 -36.51 -15.87
N VAL A 325 9.09 -35.53 -15.78
CA VAL A 325 8.07 -35.41 -14.72
C VAL A 325 6.77 -36.08 -15.18
N VAL A 326 6.35 -37.09 -14.45
CA VAL A 326 5.10 -37.81 -14.69
C VAL A 326 4.00 -37.20 -13.84
N GLN A 327 2.88 -36.87 -14.47
CA GLN A 327 1.66 -36.38 -13.79
C GLN A 327 0.57 -37.44 -13.98
N ALA A 328 0.31 -38.24 -12.95
CA ALA A 328 -0.65 -39.33 -12.96
C ALA A 328 -1.79 -39.05 -11.96
N GLN A 329 -2.84 -39.85 -12.00
CA GLN A 329 -3.91 -39.80 -10.99
C GLN A 329 -3.40 -40.07 -9.57
N SER A 330 -2.32 -40.86 -9.43
CA SER A 330 -1.65 -41.19 -8.15
C SER A 330 -0.78 -40.07 -7.62
N GLY A 331 -0.59 -38.96 -8.36
CA GLY A 331 0.26 -37.82 -8.00
C GLY A 331 1.34 -37.49 -9.03
N VAL A 332 2.20 -36.57 -8.66
CA VAL A 332 3.34 -36.13 -9.49
C VAL A 332 4.61 -36.79 -8.98
N PHE A 333 5.36 -37.42 -9.88
CA PHE A 333 6.60 -38.13 -9.53
C PHE A 333 7.59 -38.09 -10.67
N ILE A 334 8.83 -38.44 -10.36
CA ILE A 334 9.88 -38.75 -11.32
C ILE A 334 10.35 -40.19 -11.11
N LEU A 335 11.01 -40.75 -12.14
CA LEU A 335 11.62 -42.07 -12.07
C LEU A 335 13.13 -41.88 -12.03
N LYS A 336 13.79 -42.39 -10.98
CA LYS A 336 15.26 -42.40 -10.89
C LYS A 336 15.78 -43.84 -10.83
N LEU A 337 17.00 -44.03 -11.33
CA LEU A 337 17.71 -45.31 -11.19
C LEU A 337 18.51 -45.29 -9.88
N GLU A 338 18.19 -46.21 -8.99
CA GLU A 338 18.91 -46.44 -7.71
C GLU A 338 19.25 -47.92 -7.59
N ASN A 339 20.52 -48.23 -7.43
CA ASN A 339 21.01 -49.63 -7.38
C ASN A 339 20.53 -50.50 -8.55
N GLN A 340 20.52 -49.96 -9.78
CA GLN A 340 20.06 -50.60 -11.01
C GLN A 340 18.54 -50.98 -11.00
N VAL A 341 17.78 -50.39 -10.13
CA VAL A 341 16.33 -50.59 -10.03
C VAL A 341 15.63 -49.23 -10.17
N ILE A 342 14.47 -49.26 -10.82
CA ILE A 342 13.62 -48.06 -10.97
C ILE A 342 13.00 -47.73 -9.63
N LYS A 343 13.22 -46.49 -9.18
CA LYS A 343 12.57 -45.95 -7.98
C LYS A 343 11.69 -44.76 -8.35
N ARG A 344 10.46 -44.79 -7.87
CA ARG A 344 9.52 -43.69 -8.01
C ARG A 344 9.73 -42.68 -6.87
N VAL A 345 10.01 -41.44 -7.19
CA VAL A 345 10.18 -40.36 -6.22
C VAL A 345 9.07 -39.35 -6.37
N PRO A 346 8.20 -39.17 -5.36
CA PRO A 346 7.17 -38.15 -5.38
C PRO A 346 7.82 -36.78 -5.35
N VAL A 347 7.34 -35.86 -6.21
CA VAL A 347 7.86 -34.52 -6.32
C VAL A 347 6.73 -33.50 -6.41
N MET A 348 7.00 -32.28 -5.97
CA MET A 348 6.16 -31.12 -6.29
C MET A 348 6.78 -30.35 -7.46
N ILE A 349 5.93 -29.88 -8.36
CA ILE A 349 6.35 -29.06 -9.50
C ILE A 349 6.31 -27.59 -9.12
N GLY A 350 7.31 -26.84 -9.57
CA GLY A 350 7.41 -25.41 -9.41
C GLY A 350 7.21 -24.65 -10.72
N THR A 351 8.09 -23.72 -10.99
CA THR A 351 8.08 -22.87 -12.19
C THR A 351 8.61 -23.62 -13.40
N ARG A 352 8.06 -23.30 -14.58
CA ARG A 352 8.56 -23.82 -15.87
C ARG A 352 9.43 -22.77 -16.57
N LYS A 353 10.61 -23.18 -17.07
CA LYS A 353 11.54 -22.35 -17.84
C LYS A 353 11.84 -23.05 -19.16
N GLY A 354 11.09 -22.70 -20.19
CA GLY A 354 11.21 -23.36 -21.51
C GLY A 354 10.89 -24.87 -21.43
N ALA A 355 11.86 -25.71 -21.73
CA ALA A 355 11.74 -27.18 -21.67
C ALA A 355 12.03 -27.75 -20.29
N LEU A 356 12.53 -26.93 -19.35
CA LEU A 356 12.84 -27.34 -17.98
C LEU A 356 11.67 -27.07 -17.02
N MET A 357 11.51 -27.97 -16.08
CA MET A 357 10.56 -27.89 -14.98
C MET A 357 11.30 -27.90 -13.66
N GLU A 358 10.98 -26.96 -12.79
CA GLU A 358 11.48 -26.93 -11.40
C GLU A 358 10.78 -28.02 -10.61
N VAL A 359 11.55 -28.80 -9.85
CA VAL A 359 11.05 -29.91 -9.03
C VAL A 359 11.57 -29.82 -7.61
N PHE A 360 10.69 -30.13 -6.67
CA PHE A 360 10.98 -30.21 -5.23
C PHE A 360 10.73 -31.66 -4.76
N GLY A 361 11.71 -32.29 -4.21
CA GLY A 361 11.63 -33.66 -3.73
C GLY A 361 12.97 -34.16 -3.22
N ASP A 362 13.05 -35.42 -2.87
CA ASP A 362 14.30 -36.08 -2.43
C ASP A 362 15.18 -36.41 -3.62
N LEU A 363 15.98 -35.40 -4.05
CA LEU A 363 16.84 -35.44 -5.22
C LEU A 363 18.25 -35.02 -4.89
N ASN A 364 19.21 -35.63 -5.59
CA ASN A 364 20.63 -35.26 -5.56
C ASN A 364 21.12 -34.93 -6.97
N VAL A 365 22.14 -34.07 -7.08
CA VAL A 365 22.76 -33.69 -8.36
C VAL A 365 23.33 -34.88 -9.16
N ASN A 366 23.62 -36.00 -8.50
CA ASN A 366 24.17 -37.19 -9.13
C ASN A 366 23.11 -38.23 -9.49
N ASP A 367 21.84 -38.00 -9.13
CA ASP A 367 20.77 -38.95 -9.46
C ASP A 367 20.62 -39.11 -10.97
N GLN A 368 20.41 -40.34 -11.43
CA GLN A 368 20.11 -40.66 -12.82
C GLN A 368 18.60 -40.73 -12.98
N VAL A 369 18.00 -39.68 -13.53
CA VAL A 369 16.56 -39.55 -13.75
C VAL A 369 16.25 -39.90 -15.19
N PHE A 370 15.18 -40.66 -15.44
CA PHE A 370 14.72 -40.97 -16.80
C PHE A 370 14.33 -39.67 -17.52
N LYS A 371 14.94 -39.41 -18.71
CA LYS A 371 14.67 -38.22 -19.50
C LYS A 371 13.21 -38.14 -19.98
N LYS A 372 12.54 -39.27 -20.12
CA LYS A 372 11.15 -39.41 -20.48
C LYS A 372 10.48 -40.34 -19.45
N GLY A 373 9.71 -39.77 -18.55
CA GLY A 373 8.92 -40.54 -17.59
C GLY A 373 7.71 -41.19 -18.25
N SER A 374 7.35 -42.41 -17.84
CA SER A 374 6.15 -43.11 -18.24
C SER A 374 5.51 -43.77 -17.03
N GLU A 375 4.19 -43.84 -17.01
CA GLU A 375 3.44 -44.64 -15.99
C GLU A 375 3.63 -46.13 -16.14
N GLU A 376 4.03 -46.58 -17.34
CA GLU A 376 4.24 -48.02 -17.66
C GLU A 376 5.48 -48.59 -16.97
N LEU A 377 6.47 -47.72 -16.60
CA LEU A 377 7.67 -48.14 -15.88
C LEU A 377 7.31 -48.37 -14.40
N LYS A 378 7.37 -49.61 -13.96
CA LYS A 378 7.01 -49.99 -12.60
C LYS A 378 8.20 -49.88 -11.66
N GLU A 379 7.92 -49.44 -10.45
CA GLU A 379 8.89 -49.44 -9.36
C GLU A 379 9.39 -50.86 -9.09
N GLY A 380 10.70 -51.02 -8.92
CA GLY A 380 11.34 -52.29 -8.67
C GLY A 380 11.81 -53.06 -9.93
N GLU A 381 11.46 -52.64 -11.12
CA GLU A 381 11.92 -53.24 -12.37
C GLU A 381 13.34 -52.74 -12.73
N ARG A 382 14.10 -53.56 -13.47
CA ARG A 382 15.33 -53.15 -14.11
C ARG A 382 15.02 -52.53 -15.47
N PRO A 383 15.64 -51.40 -15.84
CA PRO A 383 15.37 -50.69 -17.07
C PRO A 383 15.80 -51.46 -18.32
#